data_f3d6494edb62fc79331dd76e6cf2f2bc
#
_entry.id   f3d6494edb62fc79331dd76e6cf2f2bc
#
_cell.length_a   1.000
_cell.length_b   1.000
_cell.length_c   1.000
_cell.angle_alpha   90.00
_cell.angle_beta   90.00
_cell.angle_gamma   90.00
#
_symmetry.space_group_name_H-M   'P 1'
#
loop_
_entity.id
_entity.type
_entity.pdbx_description
1 polymer ?
#
loop_
_entity_poly.entity_id
_entity_poly.type
_entity_poly.pdbx_seq_one_letter_code
_entity_poly.pdbx_strand_id
1 'polypeptide(L)'
;YHIEKYEEGRVKVFKIHKNIAVGRGINSDHPDEKYLEAFVGIIDEINPDIAHIQHLLYSSHRILDVMKERKIPIIYTLHDSWLECPKITKLMPDNSMCSGWSEEKCRDCISSSKIYISNDKMASLLSKIYGKFSMHRIFVNMVSIIKKILTWFGTGKKSAESDIKARYENMKKIIDSVNLFISPSQYLRSAFASW
;
A
#
# COMPACT_ATOMS: atom_id res chain seq x y z
N TYR A 1 1.90 6.40 18.14
CA TYR A 1 0.66 6.86 17.51
C TYR A 1 0.11 8.05 18.27
N HIS A 2 -0.27 9.06 17.54
CA HIS A 2 -0.98 10.23 18.05
C HIS A 2 -2.21 10.43 17.17
N ILE A 3 -3.37 10.64 17.81
CA ILE A 3 -4.62 10.96 17.12
C ILE A 3 -4.90 12.42 17.43
N GLU A 4 -4.92 13.22 16.39
CA GLU A 4 -5.37 14.61 16.44
C GLU A 4 -6.84 14.65 16.03
N LYS A 5 -7.68 15.29 16.86
CA LYS A 5 -9.10 15.45 16.60
C LYS A 5 -9.40 16.94 16.47
N TYR A 6 -10.07 17.32 15.40
CA TYR A 6 -10.50 18.70 15.18
C TYR A 6 -11.76 18.74 14.30
N GLU A 7 -12.37 19.88 14.21
CA GLU A 7 -13.51 20.13 13.33
C GLU A 7 -13.13 21.12 12.23
N GLU A 8 -13.52 20.79 11.01
CA GLU A 8 -13.39 21.65 9.85
C GLU A 8 -14.79 21.92 9.27
N GLY A 9 -15.35 23.08 9.59
CA GLY A 9 -16.75 23.39 9.33
C GLY A 9 -17.69 22.47 10.10
N ARG A 10 -18.40 21.60 9.39
CA ARG A 10 -19.31 20.59 9.97
C ARG A 10 -18.69 19.18 10.01
N VAL A 11 -17.44 19.06 9.60
CA VAL A 11 -16.76 17.76 9.46
C VAL A 11 -15.87 17.51 10.67
N LYS A 12 -16.09 16.40 11.36
CA LYS A 12 -15.14 15.90 12.38
C LYS A 12 -13.99 15.20 11.68
N VAL A 13 -12.77 15.61 11.99
CA VAL A 13 -11.55 15.06 11.42
C VAL A 13 -10.75 14.31 12.48
N PHE A 14 -10.38 13.06 12.17
CA PHE A 14 -9.49 12.24 12.97
C PHE A 14 -8.23 11.97 12.17
N LYS A 15 -7.14 12.58 12.56
CA LYS A 15 -5.85 12.43 11.90
C LYS A 15 -4.96 11.50 12.69
N ILE A 16 -4.68 10.34 12.14
CA ILE A 16 -3.80 9.34 12.76
C ILE A 16 -2.37 9.58 12.27
N HIS A 17 -1.50 10.02 13.17
CA HIS A 17 -0.08 10.18 12.91
C HIS A 17 0.64 8.85 13.12
N LYS A 18 1.28 8.34 12.08
CA LYS A 18 2.10 7.14 12.18
C LYS A 18 3.44 7.32 11.45
N ASN A 19 4.49 6.77 12.03
CA ASN A 19 5.79 6.72 11.37
C ASN A 19 5.81 5.55 10.37
N ILE A 20 5.81 5.88 9.09
CA ILE A 20 5.91 4.88 8.03
C ILE A 20 7.39 4.74 7.66
N ALA A 21 7.94 3.54 7.79
CA ALA A 21 9.29 3.27 7.30
C ALA A 21 9.29 3.35 5.77
N VAL A 22 10.10 4.24 5.23
CA VAL A 22 10.33 4.35 3.79
C VAL A 22 10.95 3.04 3.29
N GLY A 23 10.39 2.44 2.21
CA GLY A 23 10.91 1.22 1.60
C GLY A 23 10.32 -0.08 2.15
N ARG A 24 9.25 -0.05 2.94
CA ARG A 24 8.48 -1.26 3.18
C ARG A 24 7.97 -1.81 1.86
N GLY A 25 8.04 -3.16 1.74
CA GLY A 25 7.76 -3.90 0.53
C GLY A 25 6.43 -3.53 -0.13
N ILE A 26 6.26 -3.99 -1.34
CA ILE A 26 5.05 -3.78 -2.16
C ILE A 26 3.81 -4.48 -1.59
N ASN A 27 4.00 -5.35 -0.59
CA ASN A 27 2.90 -5.88 0.18
C ASN A 27 2.23 -4.72 0.93
N SER A 28 1.03 -4.37 0.51
CA SER A 28 0.27 -3.22 1.02
C SER A 28 -0.31 -3.45 2.42
N ASP A 29 -0.16 -4.65 2.94
CA ASP A 29 -0.57 -4.90 4.32
C ASP A 29 0.50 -4.39 5.28
N HIS A 30 0.13 -3.43 6.07
CA HIS A 30 0.91 -2.92 7.18
C HIS A 30 0.23 -3.38 8.48
N PRO A 31 0.47 -4.63 8.92
CA PRO A 31 -0.10 -5.13 10.16
C PRO A 31 0.48 -4.29 11.31
N ASP A 32 -0.32 -3.39 11.79
CA ASP A 32 0.01 -2.46 12.85
C ASP A 32 -1.13 -2.45 13.84
N GLU A 33 -0.99 -3.23 14.91
CA GLU A 33 -2.03 -3.39 15.91
C GLU A 33 -2.43 -2.06 16.54
N LYS A 34 -1.47 -1.16 16.81
CA LYS A 34 -1.77 0.16 17.37
C LYS A 34 -2.57 1.04 16.41
N TYR A 35 -2.31 0.91 15.10
CA TYR A 35 -3.11 1.59 14.09
C TYR A 35 -4.52 1.03 14.06
N LEU A 36 -4.66 -0.28 14.13
CA LEU A 36 -5.97 -0.94 14.13
C LEU A 36 -6.77 -0.59 15.39
N GLU A 37 -6.16 -0.62 16.56
CA GLU A 37 -6.77 -0.18 17.82
C GLU A 37 -7.25 1.28 17.75
N ALA A 38 -6.41 2.18 17.21
CA ALA A 38 -6.79 3.57 17.00
C ALA A 38 -7.98 3.72 16.04
N PHE A 39 -7.98 2.96 14.96
CA PHE A 39 -9.08 2.94 13.99
C PHE A 39 -10.38 2.39 14.61
N VAL A 40 -10.30 1.30 15.36
CA VAL A 40 -11.45 0.73 16.09
C VAL A 40 -12.06 1.78 17.02
N GLY A 41 -11.24 2.46 17.82
CA GLY A 41 -11.71 3.52 18.71
C GLY A 41 -12.42 4.66 17.98
N ILE A 42 -11.94 5.04 16.78
CA ILE A 42 -12.59 6.06 15.95
C ILE A 42 -13.95 5.55 15.44
N ILE A 43 -14.01 4.35 14.90
CA ILE A 43 -15.25 3.76 14.38
C ILE A 43 -16.30 3.61 15.49
N ASP A 44 -15.89 3.17 16.67
CA ASP A 44 -16.79 3.03 17.83
C ASP A 44 -17.31 4.39 18.33
N GLU A 45 -16.48 5.45 18.27
CA GLU A 45 -16.89 6.81 18.64
C GLU A 45 -17.85 7.43 17.61
N ILE A 46 -17.61 7.21 16.31
CA ILE A 46 -18.43 7.80 15.23
C ILE A 46 -19.71 7.00 15.01
N ASN A 47 -19.64 5.66 15.13
CA ASN A 47 -20.69 4.70 14.79
C ASN A 47 -21.34 5.01 13.43
N PRO A 48 -20.58 4.96 12.32
CA PRO A 48 -21.07 5.41 11.02
C PRO A 48 -22.04 4.41 10.38
N ASP A 49 -23.04 4.90 9.67
CA ASP A 49 -23.98 4.09 8.89
C ASP A 49 -23.34 3.53 7.60
N ILE A 50 -22.28 4.19 7.09
CA ILE A 50 -21.57 3.84 5.85
C ILE A 50 -20.14 4.33 5.92
N ALA A 51 -19.24 3.57 5.32
CA ALA A 51 -17.83 3.95 5.15
C ALA A 51 -17.50 4.19 3.68
N HIS A 52 -16.94 5.36 3.36
CA HIS A 52 -16.47 5.67 2.02
C HIS A 52 -14.94 5.77 2.00
N ILE A 53 -14.30 4.77 1.44
CA ILE A 53 -12.85 4.68 1.35
C ILE A 53 -12.37 5.37 0.08
N GLN A 54 -11.43 6.30 0.24
CA GLN A 54 -10.79 6.99 -0.87
C GLN A 54 -9.47 6.30 -1.26
N HIS A 55 -8.74 5.77 -0.29
CA HIS A 55 -7.49 5.03 -0.53
C HIS A 55 -7.06 4.22 0.70
N LEU A 56 -6.34 3.11 0.46
CA LEU A 56 -5.78 2.28 1.53
C LEU A 56 -4.24 2.24 1.51
N LEU A 57 -3.60 3.11 0.73
CA LEU A 57 -2.14 3.21 0.69
C LEU A 57 -1.60 3.52 2.09
N TYR A 58 -0.63 2.73 2.53
CA TYR A 58 -0.06 2.80 3.88
C TYR A 58 -1.04 2.48 5.03
N SER A 59 -2.19 1.91 4.72
CA SER A 59 -3.15 1.41 5.71
C SER A 59 -3.13 -0.13 5.75
N SER A 60 -3.74 -0.73 6.76
CA SER A 60 -3.98 -2.17 6.78
C SER A 60 -5.35 -2.48 6.18
N HIS A 61 -5.45 -3.56 5.37
CA HIS A 61 -6.74 -4.03 4.89
C HIS A 61 -7.63 -4.56 6.04
N ARG A 62 -7.07 -4.87 7.21
CA ARG A 62 -7.82 -5.30 8.40
C ARG A 62 -8.85 -4.29 8.90
N ILE A 63 -8.72 -3.02 8.53
CA ILE A 63 -9.78 -2.03 8.81
C ILE A 63 -11.10 -2.36 8.10
N LEU A 64 -11.04 -3.07 6.98
CA LEU A 64 -12.23 -3.56 6.27
C LEU A 64 -12.91 -4.66 7.07
N ASP A 65 -12.14 -5.55 7.73
CA ASP A 65 -12.67 -6.60 8.58
C ASP A 65 -13.43 -5.98 9.77
N VAL A 66 -12.87 -4.93 10.38
CA VAL A 66 -13.53 -4.15 11.46
C VAL A 66 -14.88 -3.59 11.01
N MET A 67 -14.94 -3.02 9.80
CA MET A 67 -16.19 -2.49 9.25
C MET A 67 -17.21 -3.60 8.97
N LYS A 68 -16.75 -4.72 8.41
CA LYS A 68 -17.62 -5.89 8.12
C LYS A 68 -18.22 -6.50 9.40
N GLU A 69 -17.40 -6.67 10.44
CA GLU A 69 -17.87 -7.17 11.75
C GLU A 69 -18.95 -6.27 12.34
N ARG A 70 -18.88 -4.96 12.11
CA ARG A 70 -19.89 -3.97 12.54
C ARG A 70 -21.03 -3.78 11.55
N LYS A 71 -21.03 -4.56 10.46
CA LYS A 71 -22.04 -4.49 9.37
C LYS A 71 -22.12 -3.09 8.73
N ILE A 72 -21.01 -2.36 8.69
CA ILE A 72 -20.93 -1.05 8.04
C ILE A 72 -20.68 -1.27 6.55
N PRO A 73 -21.58 -0.84 5.64
CA PRO A 73 -21.39 -0.95 4.21
C PRO A 73 -20.18 -0.13 3.75
N ILE A 74 -19.41 -0.70 2.81
CA ILE A 74 -18.16 -0.11 2.34
C ILE A 74 -18.29 0.31 0.88
N ILE A 75 -18.09 1.60 0.61
CA ILE A 75 -17.91 2.16 -0.73
C ILE A 75 -16.43 2.43 -0.94
N TYR A 76 -15.89 2.17 -2.12
CA TYR A 76 -14.51 2.46 -2.49
C TYR A 76 -14.43 3.24 -3.80
N THR A 77 -13.75 4.39 -3.79
CA THR A 77 -13.46 5.15 -5.01
C THR A 77 -12.10 4.77 -5.58
N LEU A 78 -12.09 4.35 -6.84
CA LEU A 78 -10.90 4.02 -7.60
C LEU A 78 -10.26 5.31 -8.13
N HIS A 79 -9.23 5.83 -7.46
CA HIS A 79 -8.52 7.04 -7.90
C HIS A 79 -7.39 6.74 -8.88
N ASP A 80 -6.82 5.55 -8.79
CA ASP A 80 -5.66 5.11 -9.56
C ASP A 80 -5.64 3.59 -9.72
N SER A 81 -4.55 3.05 -10.24
CA SER A 81 -4.37 1.61 -10.43
C SER A 81 -3.72 0.90 -9.23
N TRP A 82 -3.74 1.46 -8.04
CA TRP A 82 -3.04 0.91 -6.88
C TRP A 82 -3.49 -0.52 -6.50
N LEU A 83 -4.77 -0.82 -6.61
CA LEU A 83 -5.27 -2.18 -6.35
C LEU A 83 -4.69 -3.21 -7.31
N GLU A 84 -4.45 -2.83 -8.58
CA GLU A 84 -3.90 -3.71 -9.60
C GLU A 84 -2.36 -3.65 -9.67
N CYS A 85 -1.78 -2.46 -9.56
CA CYS A 85 -0.37 -2.21 -9.82
C CYS A 85 0.36 -1.68 -8.58
N PRO A 86 1.36 -2.38 -8.04
CA PRO A 86 2.13 -1.89 -6.89
C PRO A 86 2.92 -0.61 -7.17
N LYS A 87 3.17 -0.28 -8.44
CA LYS A 87 3.78 0.99 -8.87
C LYS A 87 2.76 2.11 -9.08
N ILE A 88 1.46 1.82 -8.96
CA ILE A 88 0.34 2.76 -9.17
C ILE A 88 0.18 3.20 -10.64
N THR A 89 1.30 3.44 -11.32
CA THR A 89 1.35 4.09 -12.65
C THR A 89 0.99 3.21 -13.83
N LYS A 90 0.99 1.87 -13.65
CA LYS A 90 0.87 0.88 -14.77
C LYS A 90 1.92 1.08 -15.87
N LEU A 91 3.11 1.57 -15.52
CA LEU A 91 4.23 1.69 -16.44
C LEU A 91 5.24 0.57 -16.24
N MET A 92 5.63 -0.05 -17.32
CA MET A 92 6.73 -1.01 -17.39
C MET A 92 8.09 -0.29 -17.20
N PRO A 93 9.20 -1.02 -16.94
CA PRO A 93 10.51 -0.40 -16.80
C PRO A 93 11.00 0.38 -18.04
N ASP A 94 10.51 0.05 -19.22
CA ASP A 94 10.77 0.72 -20.50
C ASP A 94 9.81 1.89 -20.80
N ASN A 95 8.95 2.26 -19.81
CA ASN A 95 7.90 3.25 -19.91
C ASN A 95 6.72 2.90 -20.82
N SER A 96 6.64 1.68 -21.32
CA SER A 96 5.45 1.22 -22.03
C SER A 96 4.28 0.98 -21.05
N MET A 97 3.05 1.00 -21.57
CA MET A 97 1.85 0.72 -20.78
C MET A 97 1.78 -0.77 -20.42
N CYS A 98 1.51 -1.06 -19.14
CA CYS A 98 1.30 -2.41 -18.66
C CYS A 98 -0.09 -2.92 -19.06
N SER A 99 -0.14 -4.11 -19.66
CA SER A 99 -1.39 -4.75 -20.09
C SER A 99 -2.23 -5.38 -18.96
N GLY A 100 -1.82 -5.20 -17.70
CA GLY A 100 -2.51 -5.76 -16.54
C GLY A 100 -1.64 -6.73 -15.73
N TRP A 101 -2.22 -7.30 -14.69
CA TRP A 101 -1.53 -8.14 -13.74
C TRP A 101 -1.11 -9.49 -14.33
N SER A 102 0.08 -9.93 -14.02
CA SER A 102 0.51 -11.33 -14.04
C SER A 102 1.65 -11.52 -13.06
N GLU A 103 1.71 -12.66 -12.39
CA GLU A 103 2.70 -12.92 -11.34
C GLU A 103 4.13 -12.74 -11.84
N GLU A 104 4.47 -13.38 -12.98
CA GLU A 104 5.80 -13.33 -13.58
C GLU A 104 6.18 -11.90 -14.03
N LYS A 105 5.31 -11.24 -14.77
CA LYS A 105 5.53 -9.88 -15.27
C LYS A 105 5.69 -8.88 -14.12
N CYS A 106 4.83 -8.96 -13.10
CA CYS A 106 4.90 -8.08 -11.95
C CYS A 106 6.15 -8.33 -11.11
N ARG A 107 6.56 -9.61 -10.91
CA ARG A 107 7.81 -9.95 -10.27
C ARG A 107 9.00 -9.32 -10.96
N ASP A 108 9.11 -9.45 -12.28
CA ASP A 108 10.23 -8.92 -13.05
C ASP A 108 10.21 -7.37 -13.10
N CYS A 109 9.04 -6.77 -13.27
CA CYS A 109 8.86 -5.33 -13.22
C CYS A 109 9.27 -4.72 -11.87
N ILE A 110 8.89 -5.36 -10.77
CA ILE A 110 9.20 -4.86 -9.43
C ILE A 110 10.66 -5.11 -9.05
N SER A 111 11.20 -6.29 -9.35
CA SER A 111 12.60 -6.61 -9.07
C SER A 111 13.57 -5.67 -9.78
N SER A 112 13.21 -5.17 -10.95
CA SER A 112 13.97 -4.15 -11.70
C SER A 112 13.80 -2.72 -11.17
N SER A 113 12.79 -2.46 -10.34
CA SER A 113 12.53 -1.14 -9.79
C SER A 113 13.63 -0.69 -8.81
N LYS A 114 14.08 0.56 -8.92
CA LYS A 114 15.12 1.13 -8.04
C LYS A 114 14.67 1.28 -6.57
N ILE A 115 13.37 1.29 -6.33
CA ILE A 115 12.77 1.60 -5.01
C ILE A 115 12.45 0.33 -4.23
N TYR A 116 12.36 -0.82 -4.88
CA TYR A 116 11.98 -2.07 -4.22
C TYR A 116 13.11 -2.61 -3.33
N ILE A 117 12.80 -2.83 -2.05
CA ILE A 117 13.67 -3.48 -1.06
C ILE A 117 12.92 -4.69 -0.53
N SER A 118 13.43 -5.88 -0.79
CA SER A 118 12.78 -7.16 -0.51
C SER A 118 12.81 -7.60 0.97
N ASN A 119 13.50 -6.86 1.83
CA ASN A 119 13.74 -7.28 3.22
C ASN A 119 13.30 -6.19 4.20
N ASP A 120 12.22 -6.45 4.96
CA ASP A 120 11.66 -5.52 5.93
C ASP A 120 12.65 -5.12 7.02
N LYS A 121 13.54 -6.02 7.45
CA LYS A 121 14.60 -5.72 8.42
C LYS A 121 15.61 -4.72 7.84
N MET A 122 15.99 -4.91 6.58
CA MET A 122 16.87 -3.99 5.86
C MET A 122 16.19 -2.64 5.62
N ALA A 123 14.93 -2.64 5.20
CA ALA A 123 14.13 -1.41 5.02
C ALA A 123 14.00 -0.63 6.34
N SER A 124 13.74 -1.33 7.44
CA SER A 124 13.67 -0.74 8.79
C SER A 124 15.01 -0.17 9.24
N LEU A 125 16.12 -0.89 9.01
CA LEU A 125 17.46 -0.40 9.33
C LEU A 125 17.82 0.84 8.51
N LEU A 126 17.56 0.80 7.21
CA LEU A 126 17.80 1.92 6.31
C LEU A 126 16.96 3.15 6.67
N SER A 127 15.71 2.97 7.07
CA SER A 127 14.86 4.09 7.51
C SER A 127 15.36 4.75 8.80
N LYS A 128 15.90 3.96 9.74
CA LYS A 128 16.53 4.48 10.97
C LYS A 128 17.80 5.26 10.67
N ILE A 129 18.61 4.82 9.70
CA ILE A 129 19.80 5.51 9.25
C ILE A 129 19.43 6.79 8.51
N TYR A 130 18.41 6.74 7.62
CA TYR A 130 17.91 7.91 6.88
C TYR A 130 17.39 9.02 7.81
N GLY A 131 16.67 8.67 8.88
CA GLY A 131 16.19 9.65 9.85
C GLY A 131 17.28 10.37 10.64
N LYS A 132 18.53 9.85 10.65
CA LYS A 132 19.69 10.45 11.33
C LYS A 132 20.59 11.29 10.43
N PHE A 133 20.53 11.10 9.10
CA PHE A 133 21.44 11.76 8.17
C PHE A 133 20.67 12.55 7.10
N SER A 134 20.83 13.85 7.10
CA SER A 134 20.24 14.81 6.14
C SER A 134 20.79 14.70 4.69
N MET A 135 21.58 13.66 4.36
CA MET A 135 22.27 13.53 3.06
C MET A 135 21.57 12.56 2.10
N HIS A 136 20.45 12.97 1.56
CA HIS A 136 19.61 12.22 0.63
C HIS A 136 20.36 11.53 -0.53
N ARG A 137 21.31 12.23 -1.16
CA ARG A 137 22.01 11.76 -2.37
C ARG A 137 22.97 10.60 -2.10
N ILE A 138 23.70 10.64 -0.98
CA ILE A 138 24.63 9.57 -0.58
C ILE A 138 23.85 8.33 -0.18
N PHE A 139 22.72 8.50 0.52
CA PHE A 139 21.86 7.41 0.92
C PHE A 139 21.27 6.64 -0.27
N VAL A 140 20.74 7.34 -1.28
CA VAL A 140 20.19 6.73 -2.50
C VAL A 140 21.25 5.92 -3.26
N ASN A 141 22.47 6.45 -3.35
CA ASN A 141 23.58 5.75 -4.00
C ASN A 141 24.00 4.51 -3.21
N MET A 142 24.08 4.59 -1.89
CA MET A 142 24.43 3.46 -1.02
C MET A 142 23.37 2.35 -1.12
N VAL A 143 22.09 2.68 -1.08
CA VAL A 143 20.99 1.72 -1.28
C VAL A 143 21.07 1.06 -2.65
N SER A 144 21.42 1.81 -3.70
CA SER A 144 21.61 1.29 -5.06
C SER A 144 22.75 0.28 -5.14
N ILE A 145 23.88 0.54 -4.46
CA ILE A 145 25.05 -0.37 -4.41
C ILE A 145 24.69 -1.66 -3.65
N ILE A 146 24.09 -1.53 -2.46
CA ILE A 146 23.65 -2.69 -1.66
C ILE A 146 22.67 -3.54 -2.46
N LYS A 147 21.76 -2.92 -3.18
CA LYS A 147 20.80 -3.62 -4.05
C LYS A 147 21.50 -4.39 -5.17
N LYS A 148 22.49 -3.81 -5.84
CA LYS A 148 23.28 -4.51 -6.87
C LYS A 148 23.97 -5.75 -6.31
N ILE A 149 24.51 -5.67 -5.10
CA ILE A 149 25.16 -6.82 -4.42
C ILE A 149 24.13 -7.90 -4.10
N LEU A 150 22.98 -7.55 -3.55
CA LEU A 150 21.91 -8.50 -3.20
C LEU A 150 21.27 -9.16 -4.44
N THR A 151 21.13 -8.42 -5.55
CA THR A 151 20.63 -9.00 -6.82
C THR A 151 21.63 -9.98 -7.42
N TRP A 152 22.92 -9.75 -7.25
CA TRP A 152 23.95 -10.68 -7.71
C TRP A 152 23.88 -12.04 -7.00
N PHE A 153 23.48 -12.07 -5.71
CA PHE A 153 23.25 -13.30 -4.95
C PHE A 153 21.88 -13.97 -5.22
N GLY A 154 21.08 -13.49 -6.16
CA GLY A 154 19.82 -14.12 -6.59
C GLY A 154 18.67 -14.09 -5.57
N THR A 155 18.86 -13.45 -4.41
CA THR A 155 17.86 -13.39 -3.34
C THR A 155 16.69 -12.47 -3.64
N GLY A 156 16.87 -11.49 -4.52
CA GLY A 156 15.87 -10.46 -4.82
C GLY A 156 14.63 -10.98 -5.60
N LYS A 157 14.82 -11.95 -6.50
CA LYS A 157 13.69 -12.46 -7.33
C LYS A 157 12.72 -13.33 -6.53
N LYS A 158 13.22 -14.25 -5.69
CA LYS A 158 12.37 -15.12 -4.85
C LYS A 158 11.55 -14.31 -3.84
N SER A 159 12.14 -13.28 -3.25
CA SER A 159 11.44 -12.42 -2.32
C SER A 159 10.39 -11.56 -3.03
N ALA A 160 10.68 -11.05 -4.23
CA ALA A 160 9.71 -10.31 -5.04
C ALA A 160 8.50 -11.17 -5.42
N GLU A 161 8.71 -12.45 -5.72
CA GLU A 161 7.63 -13.39 -6.04
C GLU A 161 6.67 -13.59 -4.85
N SER A 162 7.22 -13.84 -3.66
CA SER A 162 6.44 -13.98 -2.43
C SER A 162 5.65 -12.71 -2.11
N ASP A 163 6.27 -11.54 -2.25
CA ASP A 163 5.62 -10.25 -1.98
C ASP A 163 4.53 -9.92 -3.00
N ILE A 164 4.75 -10.25 -4.27
CA ILE A 164 3.73 -10.06 -5.33
C ILE A 164 2.52 -10.94 -5.09
N LYS A 165 2.75 -12.21 -4.74
CA LYS A 165 1.66 -13.14 -4.45
C LYS A 165 0.86 -12.70 -3.22
N ALA A 166 1.55 -12.38 -2.13
CA ALA A 166 0.90 -11.88 -0.92
C ALA A 166 0.10 -10.58 -1.19
N ARG A 167 0.66 -9.68 -2.01
CA ARG A 167 -0.07 -8.48 -2.42
C ARG A 167 -1.34 -8.80 -3.19
N TYR A 168 -1.26 -9.71 -4.17
CA TYR A 168 -2.43 -10.10 -4.96
C TYR A 168 -3.57 -10.62 -4.08
N GLU A 169 -3.25 -11.52 -3.15
CA GLU A 169 -4.22 -12.05 -2.21
C GLU A 169 -4.82 -10.95 -1.31
N ASN A 170 -4.02 -10.00 -0.88
CA ASN A 170 -4.52 -8.87 -0.09
C ASN A 170 -5.42 -7.94 -0.91
N MET A 171 -5.08 -7.67 -2.19
CA MET A 171 -5.92 -6.87 -3.07
C MET A 171 -7.26 -7.56 -3.33
N LYS A 172 -7.26 -8.87 -3.53
CA LYS A 172 -8.48 -9.66 -3.67
C LYS A 172 -9.35 -9.56 -2.43
N LYS A 173 -8.79 -9.68 -1.22
CA LYS A 173 -9.55 -9.50 0.03
C LYS A 173 -10.18 -8.10 0.11
N ILE A 174 -9.47 -7.06 -0.33
CA ILE A 174 -10.01 -5.69 -0.37
C ILE A 174 -11.21 -5.66 -1.32
N ILE A 175 -11.07 -6.18 -2.53
CA ILE A 175 -12.13 -6.19 -3.54
C ILE A 175 -13.36 -6.95 -3.03
N ASP A 176 -13.17 -8.13 -2.45
CA ASP A 176 -14.24 -8.96 -1.90
C ASP A 176 -14.94 -8.33 -0.67
N SER A 177 -14.31 -7.33 -0.06
CA SER A 177 -14.85 -6.65 1.12
C SER A 177 -15.68 -5.42 0.79
N VAL A 178 -15.59 -4.89 -0.43
CA VAL A 178 -16.25 -3.65 -0.85
C VAL A 178 -17.64 -3.95 -1.41
N ASN A 179 -18.66 -3.22 -0.92
CA ASN A 179 -20.03 -3.36 -1.39
C ASN A 179 -20.29 -2.62 -2.71
N LEU A 180 -19.60 -1.49 -2.92
CA LEU A 180 -19.77 -0.67 -4.12
C LEU A 180 -18.47 0.02 -4.50
N PHE A 181 -18.08 -0.12 -5.78
CA PHE A 181 -16.99 0.65 -6.36
C PHE A 181 -17.49 1.85 -7.14
N ILE A 182 -16.84 2.99 -6.95
CA ILE A 182 -17.02 4.21 -7.75
C ILE A 182 -15.78 4.40 -8.61
N SER A 183 -15.96 4.59 -9.90
CA SER A 183 -14.86 4.91 -10.82
C SER A 183 -15.08 6.27 -11.47
N PRO A 184 -14.13 7.23 -11.32
CA PRO A 184 -14.24 8.57 -11.91
C PRO A 184 -13.98 8.58 -13.42
N SER A 185 -13.51 7.46 -14.00
CA SER A 185 -13.20 7.39 -15.43
C SER A 185 -13.56 6.03 -16.04
N GLN A 186 -13.91 6.03 -17.32
CA GLN A 186 -14.13 4.80 -18.08
C GLN A 186 -12.85 3.94 -18.16
N TYR A 187 -11.68 4.57 -18.20
CA TYR A 187 -10.41 3.85 -18.20
C TYR A 187 -10.25 2.98 -16.96
N LEU A 188 -10.39 3.56 -15.77
CA LEU A 188 -10.29 2.80 -14.50
C LEU A 188 -11.41 1.77 -14.39
N ARG A 189 -12.64 2.13 -14.75
CA ARG A 189 -13.75 1.17 -14.77
C ARG A 189 -13.42 -0.06 -15.61
N SER A 190 -12.94 0.14 -16.84
CA SER A 190 -12.60 -0.96 -17.75
C SER A 190 -11.42 -1.79 -17.22
N ALA A 191 -10.42 -1.16 -16.61
CA ALA A 191 -9.27 -1.83 -16.05
C ALA A 191 -9.65 -2.78 -14.90
N PHE A 192 -10.64 -2.39 -14.08
CA PHE A 192 -11.09 -3.19 -12.94
C PHE A 192 -12.27 -4.12 -13.23
N ALA A 193 -12.98 -3.95 -14.35
CA ALA A 193 -14.14 -4.79 -14.71
C ALA A 193 -13.75 -6.25 -15.07
N SER A 194 -12.46 -6.50 -15.29
CA SER A 194 -11.91 -7.82 -15.61
C SER A 194 -11.28 -8.55 -14.41
N TRP A 195 -11.41 -7.99 -13.23
CA TRP A 195 -10.85 -8.57 -11.98
C TRP A 195 -11.85 -9.49 -11.25
#